data_74117067ba2c076f24a4b0b735377595
#
_entry.id   74117067ba2c076f24a4b0b735377595
#
_cell.length_a   1.000
_cell.length_b   1.000
_cell.length_c   1.000
_cell.angle_alpha   90.00
_cell.angle_beta   90.00
_cell.angle_gamma   90.00
#
_symmetry.space_group_name_H-M   'P 1'
#
loop_
_entity.id
_entity.type
_entity.pdbx_description
1 polymer ?
#
loop_
_entity_poly.entity_id
_entity_poly.type
_entity_poly.pdbx_seq_one_letter_code
_entity_poly.pdbx_strand_id
1 'polypeptide(L)'
;MKKKIIFFEPDRLLKNTLLEQLSLNKDFEITEISNLEGIQYKLNKSSFDLIILGTDRENYSPFSIRQFIKEAEISNIVLFMIDAQFSETSFFGESTEKHYFIERPFRIHRLNKKISMILAKISNSNEVTHEIGPFIFLPLKKILMLGEKTKVELTEKEVAILKCLINSGEEAVDRDTLLKQVWNYSPDVTTHTLETHIYRLRQKLEIDASIPRLIISKDGGFTIVSP
;
A
#
# COMPACT_ATOMS: atom_id res chain seq x y z
N MET A 1 11.01 -6.83 -0.27
CA MET A 1 11.41 -5.98 0.88
C MET A 1 10.65 -6.45 2.09
N LYS A 2 11.29 -6.67 3.26
CA LYS A 2 10.61 -7.11 4.47
C LYS A 2 9.70 -6.00 5.01
N LYS A 3 8.55 -6.39 5.57
CA LYS A 3 7.61 -5.48 6.22
C LYS A 3 8.06 -5.17 7.64
N LYS A 4 8.28 -3.90 7.96
CA LYS A 4 8.78 -3.45 9.26
C LYS A 4 7.61 -3.24 10.23
N ILE A 5 7.67 -3.95 11.36
CA ILE A 5 6.60 -3.98 12.35
C ILE A 5 7.17 -3.57 13.72
N ILE A 6 6.57 -2.56 14.35
CA ILE A 6 6.79 -2.31 15.79
C ILE A 6 5.85 -3.24 16.58
N PHE A 7 6.39 -3.87 17.62
CA PHE A 7 5.62 -4.78 18.45
C PHE A 7 5.79 -4.45 19.96
N PHE A 8 4.64 -4.30 20.61
CA PHE A 8 4.53 -4.09 22.05
C PHE A 8 3.49 -5.04 22.66
N GLU A 9 3.86 -5.72 23.72
CA GLU A 9 2.98 -6.57 24.53
C GLU A 9 3.43 -6.49 25.98
N PRO A 10 2.55 -6.04 26.92
CA PRO A 10 2.88 -5.92 28.33
C PRO A 10 3.05 -7.29 29.03
N ASP A 11 2.26 -8.30 28.64
CA ASP A 11 2.41 -9.65 29.18
C ASP A 11 3.69 -10.29 28.63
N ARG A 12 4.66 -10.54 29.53
CA ARG A 12 5.96 -11.09 29.16
C ARG A 12 5.91 -12.49 28.54
N LEU A 13 5.01 -13.35 29.02
CA LEU A 13 4.91 -14.72 28.51
C LEU A 13 4.28 -14.71 27.10
N LEU A 14 3.19 -13.97 26.96
CA LEU A 14 2.52 -13.81 25.67
C LEU A 14 3.44 -13.11 24.67
N LYS A 15 4.18 -12.08 25.09
CA LYS A 15 5.16 -11.37 24.27
C LYS A 15 6.18 -12.31 23.65
N ASN A 16 6.85 -13.11 24.48
CA ASN A 16 7.90 -14.01 24.01
C ASN A 16 7.33 -15.03 23.01
N THR A 17 6.18 -15.62 23.34
CA THR A 17 5.51 -16.59 22.46
C THR A 17 5.13 -15.95 21.11
N LEU A 18 4.56 -14.74 21.12
CA LEU A 18 4.16 -14.07 19.89
C LEU A 18 5.36 -13.64 19.04
N LEU A 19 6.42 -13.10 19.68
CA LEU A 19 7.65 -12.72 18.97
C LEU A 19 8.30 -13.92 18.29
N GLU A 20 8.41 -15.06 18.97
CA GLU A 20 8.94 -16.28 18.39
C GLU A 20 8.13 -16.69 17.14
N GLN A 21 6.82 -16.77 17.29
CA GLN A 21 5.92 -17.19 16.20
C GLN A 21 5.88 -16.20 15.03
N LEU A 22 5.87 -14.91 15.28
CA LEU A 22 5.89 -13.89 14.24
C LEU A 22 7.23 -13.84 13.50
N SER A 23 8.34 -14.11 14.19
CA SER A 23 9.69 -14.15 13.62
C SER A 23 9.92 -15.32 12.66
N LEU A 24 9.07 -16.36 12.68
CA LEU A 24 9.09 -17.44 11.72
C LEU A 24 8.69 -16.97 10.31
N ASN A 25 7.96 -15.86 10.23
CA ASN A 25 7.61 -15.28 8.93
C ASN A 25 8.77 -14.45 8.39
N LYS A 26 9.41 -14.96 7.33
CA LYS A 26 10.60 -14.33 6.69
C LYS A 26 10.30 -12.96 6.05
N ASP A 27 9.04 -12.64 5.82
CA ASP A 27 8.60 -11.36 5.23
C ASP A 27 8.47 -10.25 6.27
N PHE A 28 8.60 -10.56 7.57
CA PHE A 28 8.51 -9.59 8.65
C PHE A 28 9.89 -9.24 9.23
N GLU A 29 10.04 -7.97 9.56
CA GLU A 29 11.14 -7.44 10.37
C GLU A 29 10.52 -6.80 11.60
N ILE A 30 10.62 -7.48 12.75
CA ILE A 30 9.94 -7.08 13.97
C ILE A 30 10.89 -6.33 14.89
N THR A 31 10.49 -5.14 15.31
CA THR A 31 11.17 -4.32 16.30
C THR A 31 10.37 -4.33 17.59
N GLU A 32 10.86 -5.02 18.61
CA GLU A 32 10.29 -5.00 19.94
C GLU A 32 10.55 -3.67 20.62
N ILE A 33 9.57 -3.19 21.41
CA ILE A 33 9.70 -2.05 22.31
C ILE A 33 9.26 -2.44 23.72
N SER A 34 9.86 -1.80 24.72
CA SER A 34 9.60 -2.09 26.13
C SER A 34 8.54 -1.18 26.75
N ASN A 35 8.28 -0.03 26.15
CA ASN A 35 7.28 0.96 26.57
C ASN A 35 6.75 1.73 25.36
N LEU A 36 5.67 2.49 25.55
CA LEU A 36 5.02 3.23 24.45
C LEU A 36 5.90 4.37 23.93
N GLU A 37 6.69 5.03 24.78
CA GLU A 37 7.58 6.12 24.38
C GLU A 37 8.62 5.65 23.36
N GLY A 38 8.99 4.37 23.41
CA GLY A 38 9.87 3.73 22.43
C GLY A 38 9.32 3.80 20.98
N ILE A 39 8.01 3.94 20.81
CA ILE A 39 7.38 4.07 19.47
C ILE A 39 7.88 5.32 18.79
N GLN A 40 7.76 6.50 19.42
CA GLN A 40 8.19 7.77 18.83
C GLN A 40 9.69 7.75 18.50
N TYR A 41 10.51 7.22 19.42
CA TYR A 41 11.95 7.11 19.20
C TYR A 41 12.28 6.26 17.95
N LYS A 42 11.55 5.17 17.73
CA LYS A 42 11.75 4.31 16.56
C LYS A 42 11.23 4.95 15.28
N LEU A 43 10.05 5.59 15.32
CA LEU A 43 9.46 6.28 14.17
C LEU A 43 10.31 7.44 13.69
N ASN A 44 10.99 8.15 14.58
CA ASN A 44 11.93 9.23 14.21
C ASN A 44 13.20 8.72 13.50
N LYS A 45 13.53 7.42 13.64
CA LYS A 45 14.73 6.84 13.04
C LYS A 45 14.47 6.06 11.75
N SER A 46 13.28 5.51 11.58
CA SER A 46 12.94 4.71 10.42
C SER A 46 11.43 4.62 10.22
N SER A 47 11.01 4.33 8.99
CA SER A 47 9.60 4.07 8.66
C SER A 47 9.21 2.64 9.05
N PHE A 48 7.98 2.47 9.49
CA PHE A 48 7.36 1.18 9.81
C PHE A 48 6.03 1.04 9.08
N ASP A 49 5.72 -0.19 8.64
CA ASP A 49 4.48 -0.50 7.93
C ASP A 49 3.29 -0.69 8.88
N LEU A 50 3.56 -1.23 10.10
CA LEU A 50 2.51 -1.57 11.07
C LEU A 50 3.03 -1.43 12.50
N ILE A 51 2.15 -1.01 13.41
CA ILE A 51 2.38 -1.04 14.85
C ILE A 51 1.39 -2.02 15.46
N ILE A 52 1.87 -3.00 16.24
CA ILE A 52 1.05 -3.97 16.97
C ILE A 52 1.17 -3.69 18.45
N LEU A 53 0.05 -3.43 19.11
CA LEU A 53 -0.01 -3.05 20.52
C LEU A 53 -0.90 -4.00 21.30
N GLY A 54 -0.30 -4.68 22.26
CA GLY A 54 -1.02 -5.40 23.32
C GLY A 54 -1.57 -4.43 24.37
N THR A 55 -2.75 -4.75 24.89
CA THR A 55 -3.38 -4.00 25.98
C THR A 55 -3.41 -4.85 27.25
N ASP A 56 -3.48 -4.19 28.41
CA ASP A 56 -3.77 -4.79 29.70
C ASP A 56 -4.89 -4.01 30.41
N ARG A 57 -5.19 -4.40 31.65
CA ARG A 57 -6.25 -3.75 32.43
C ARG A 57 -5.76 -2.61 33.30
N GLU A 58 -4.48 -2.57 33.58
CA GLU A 58 -3.89 -1.67 34.58
C GLU A 58 -3.21 -0.47 33.98
N ASN A 59 -2.11 -0.71 33.25
CA ASN A 59 -1.22 0.35 32.78
C ASN A 59 -1.41 0.70 31.30
N TYR A 60 -1.83 -0.30 30.49
CA TYR A 60 -1.92 -0.18 29.04
C TYR A 60 -3.34 -0.49 28.55
N SER A 61 -4.33 0.22 29.16
CA SER A 61 -5.71 0.09 28.70
C SER A 61 -5.85 0.59 27.26
N PRO A 62 -6.85 0.08 26.50
CA PRO A 62 -7.09 0.58 25.14
C PRO A 62 -7.28 2.10 25.09
N PHE A 63 -7.87 2.68 26.15
CA PHE A 63 -8.09 4.12 26.26
C PHE A 63 -6.76 4.88 26.43
N SER A 64 -5.91 4.46 27.38
CA SER A 64 -4.60 5.12 27.62
C SER A 64 -3.68 5.03 26.39
N ILE A 65 -3.65 3.88 25.70
CA ILE A 65 -2.88 3.72 24.47
C ILE A 65 -3.41 4.63 23.36
N ARG A 66 -4.74 4.74 23.21
CA ARG A 66 -5.34 5.64 22.22
C ARG A 66 -5.01 7.10 22.50
N GLN A 67 -5.08 7.51 23.75
CA GLN A 67 -4.70 8.87 24.15
C GLN A 67 -3.22 9.14 23.81
N PHE A 68 -2.33 8.20 24.15
CA PHE A 68 -0.91 8.29 23.78
C PHE A 68 -0.71 8.42 22.27
N ILE A 69 -1.37 7.60 21.45
CA ILE A 69 -1.27 7.67 19.97
C ILE A 69 -1.68 9.05 19.47
N LYS A 70 -2.75 9.62 20.04
CA LYS A 70 -3.25 10.95 19.66
C LYS A 70 -2.27 12.07 20.07
N GLU A 71 -1.77 12.02 21.31
CA GLU A 71 -0.84 13.01 21.85
C GLU A 71 0.53 12.95 21.15
N ALA A 72 0.96 11.75 20.77
CA ALA A 72 2.19 11.50 20.05
C ALA A 72 2.08 11.71 18.54
N GLU A 73 0.91 12.11 18.03
CA GLU A 73 0.61 12.32 16.61
C GLU A 73 1.01 11.13 15.71
N ILE A 74 0.85 9.90 16.22
CA ILE A 74 1.19 8.70 15.49
C ILE A 74 0.18 8.46 14.37
N SER A 75 0.63 8.61 13.13
CA SER A 75 -0.20 8.46 11.92
C SER A 75 -0.17 7.07 11.30
N ASN A 76 0.64 6.17 11.83
CA ASN A 76 0.78 4.78 11.35
C ASN A 76 -0.50 3.97 11.56
N ILE A 77 -0.60 2.88 10.80
CA ILE A 77 -1.64 1.88 11.02
C ILE A 77 -1.32 1.08 12.27
N VAL A 78 -2.30 0.91 13.15
CA VAL A 78 -2.17 0.22 14.44
C VAL A 78 -3.11 -0.97 14.50
N LEU A 79 -2.58 -2.13 14.90
CA LEU A 79 -3.35 -3.31 15.27
C LEU A 79 -3.32 -3.48 16.78
N PHE A 80 -4.47 -3.33 17.42
CA PHE A 80 -4.63 -3.55 18.86
C PHE A 80 -4.98 -5.01 19.15
N MET A 81 -4.28 -5.61 20.11
CA MET A 81 -4.64 -6.90 20.69
C MET A 81 -5.38 -6.62 22.00
N ILE A 82 -6.70 -6.75 22.00
CA ILE A 82 -7.60 -6.34 23.10
C ILE A 82 -8.27 -7.55 23.75
N ASP A 83 -8.64 -7.44 25.02
CA ASP A 83 -9.48 -8.45 25.67
C ASP A 83 -10.94 -8.30 25.21
N ALA A 84 -11.68 -9.41 25.16
CA ALA A 84 -13.07 -9.47 24.68
C ALA A 84 -14.05 -8.53 25.42
N GLN A 85 -13.72 -8.11 26.64
CA GLN A 85 -14.51 -7.13 27.39
C GLN A 85 -14.44 -5.71 26.81
N PHE A 86 -13.43 -5.42 26.00
CA PHE A 86 -13.27 -4.17 25.28
C PHE A 86 -13.77 -4.35 23.84
N SER A 87 -15.09 -4.25 23.62
CA SER A 87 -15.61 -4.36 22.26
C SER A 87 -15.20 -3.16 21.39
N GLU A 88 -15.03 -3.39 20.10
CA GLU A 88 -14.66 -2.35 19.11
C GLU A 88 -15.58 -1.13 19.17
N THR A 89 -16.89 -1.35 19.41
CA THR A 89 -17.92 -0.31 19.41
C THR A 89 -17.94 0.59 20.63
N SER A 90 -17.55 0.09 21.80
CA SER A 90 -17.62 0.89 23.04
C SER A 90 -16.40 1.80 23.27
N PHE A 91 -15.26 1.51 22.63
CA PHE A 91 -14.01 2.20 22.91
C PHE A 91 -13.58 3.19 21.83
N PHE A 92 -13.91 2.94 20.58
CA PHE A 92 -13.29 3.66 19.49
C PHE A 92 -14.23 4.60 18.73
N GLY A 93 -15.51 4.67 19.09
CA GLY A 93 -16.47 5.50 18.40
C GLY A 93 -16.41 5.22 16.90
N GLU A 94 -16.10 5.98 16.02
CA GLU A 94 -15.91 5.67 14.61
C GLU A 94 -14.54 4.99 14.43
N SER A 95 -14.51 3.77 13.89
CA SER A 95 -13.27 3.08 13.52
C SER A 95 -12.56 3.94 12.47
N THR A 96 -11.42 4.50 12.82
CA THR A 96 -10.61 5.20 11.83
C THR A 96 -10.06 4.16 10.86
N GLU A 97 -9.88 4.50 9.61
CA GLU A 97 -9.32 3.61 8.57
C GLU A 97 -7.94 3.03 8.92
N LYS A 98 -7.31 3.54 9.98
CA LYS A 98 -5.97 3.19 10.44
C LYS A 98 -5.92 2.31 11.69
N HIS A 99 -7.03 2.04 12.36
CA HIS A 99 -7.07 1.26 13.59
C HIS A 99 -7.78 -0.08 13.36
N TYR A 100 -7.08 -1.16 13.68
CA TYR A 100 -7.57 -2.54 13.58
C TYR A 100 -7.51 -3.21 14.93
N PHE A 101 -8.35 -4.24 15.13
CA PHE A 101 -8.49 -4.92 16.41
C PHE A 101 -8.46 -6.44 16.22
N ILE A 102 -7.88 -7.13 17.18
CA ILE A 102 -8.00 -8.57 17.34
C ILE A 102 -8.27 -8.88 18.81
N GLU A 103 -9.36 -9.61 19.07
CA GLU A 103 -9.79 -9.96 20.43
C GLU A 103 -9.06 -11.19 20.93
N ARG A 104 -8.63 -11.16 22.19
CA ARG A 104 -8.09 -12.29 22.94
C ARG A 104 -9.24 -13.10 23.58
N PRO A 105 -9.08 -14.46 23.66
CA PRO A 105 -7.96 -15.23 23.14
C PRO A 105 -8.05 -15.46 21.62
N PHE A 106 -6.91 -15.48 20.95
CA PHE A 106 -6.84 -15.78 19.52
C PHE A 106 -5.80 -16.87 19.22
N ARG A 107 -5.99 -17.58 18.10
CA ARG A 107 -4.98 -18.50 17.56
C ARG A 107 -3.95 -17.69 16.75
N ILE A 108 -2.68 -18.08 16.77
CA ILE A 108 -1.60 -17.40 16.04
C ILE A 108 -1.89 -17.26 14.53
N HIS A 109 -2.50 -18.28 13.93
CA HIS A 109 -2.94 -18.20 12.53
C HIS A 109 -3.90 -17.02 12.28
N ARG A 110 -4.84 -16.75 13.21
CA ARG A 110 -5.79 -15.62 13.08
C ARG A 110 -5.05 -14.28 13.13
N LEU A 111 -4.04 -14.16 14.02
CA LEU A 111 -3.18 -12.98 14.09
C LEU A 111 -2.39 -12.79 12.80
N ASN A 112 -1.71 -13.82 12.32
CA ASN A 112 -0.94 -13.78 11.07
C ASN A 112 -1.81 -13.40 9.87
N LYS A 113 -3.00 -13.99 9.76
CA LYS A 113 -3.96 -13.65 8.69
C LYS A 113 -4.39 -12.17 8.78
N LYS A 114 -4.67 -11.66 9.99
CA LYS A 114 -5.05 -10.26 10.21
C LYS A 114 -3.92 -9.31 9.81
N ILE A 115 -2.68 -9.61 10.23
CA ILE A 115 -1.49 -8.84 9.86
C ILE A 115 -1.33 -8.81 8.33
N SER A 116 -1.38 -9.96 7.67
CA SER A 116 -1.25 -10.06 6.21
C SER A 116 -2.33 -9.26 5.47
N MET A 117 -3.58 -9.31 5.94
CA MET A 117 -4.69 -8.51 5.39
C MET A 117 -4.44 -6.99 5.54
N ILE A 118 -3.97 -6.56 6.71
CA ILE A 118 -3.65 -5.15 6.97
C ILE A 118 -2.51 -4.70 6.07
N LEU A 119 -1.43 -5.47 6.01
CA LEU A 119 -0.26 -5.15 5.18
C LEU A 119 -0.58 -5.15 3.68
N ALA A 120 -1.44 -6.05 3.22
CA ALA A 120 -1.94 -6.03 1.85
C ALA A 120 -2.77 -4.76 1.57
N LYS A 121 -3.63 -4.35 2.52
CA LYS A 121 -4.39 -3.11 2.41
C LYS A 121 -3.48 -1.88 2.40
N ILE A 122 -2.43 -1.86 3.22
CA ILE A 122 -1.40 -0.80 3.22
C ILE A 122 -0.67 -0.76 1.88
N SER A 123 -0.25 -1.91 1.37
CA SER A 123 0.39 -1.99 0.05
C SER A 123 -0.54 -1.51 -1.07
N ASN A 124 -1.84 -1.70 -0.88
CA ASN A 124 -2.88 -1.21 -1.78
C ASN A 124 -3.26 0.27 -1.53
N SER A 125 -3.09 0.80 -0.32
CA SER A 125 -3.35 2.21 0.03
C SER A 125 -2.11 3.10 -0.10
N ASN A 126 -0.90 2.56 -0.04
CA ASN A 126 0.30 3.18 -0.61
C ASN A 126 0.25 2.99 -2.14
N GLU A 127 -0.89 3.36 -2.74
CA GLU A 127 -0.93 3.57 -4.17
C GLU A 127 0.18 4.57 -4.49
N VAL A 128 1.22 4.07 -5.15
CA VAL A 128 2.12 4.96 -5.87
C VAL A 128 1.24 5.63 -6.91
N THR A 129 0.69 6.78 -6.55
CA THR A 129 -0.04 7.61 -7.49
C THR A 129 0.99 8.28 -8.38
N HIS A 130 0.75 8.28 -9.66
CA HIS A 130 1.61 8.98 -10.62
C HIS A 130 0.81 10.13 -11.22
N GLU A 131 1.42 11.29 -11.31
CA GLU A 131 0.87 12.40 -12.07
C GLU A 131 1.21 12.21 -13.54
N ILE A 132 0.20 12.29 -14.40
CA ILE A 132 0.31 12.21 -15.85
C ILE A 132 -0.43 13.42 -16.42
N GLY A 133 0.29 14.52 -16.66
CA GLY A 133 -0.35 15.78 -17.03
C GLY A 133 -1.39 16.20 -15.97
N PRO A 134 -2.66 16.42 -16.36
CA PRO A 134 -3.72 16.81 -15.41
C PRO A 134 -4.32 15.61 -14.64
N PHE A 135 -3.85 14.37 -14.89
CA PHE A 135 -4.41 13.17 -14.31
C PHE A 135 -3.58 12.64 -13.15
N ILE A 136 -4.26 12.09 -12.14
CA ILE A 136 -3.66 11.24 -11.11
C ILE A 136 -3.96 9.79 -11.49
N PHE A 137 -2.92 9.03 -11.82
CA PHE A 137 -3.01 7.61 -12.14
C PHE A 137 -2.97 6.77 -10.86
N LEU A 138 -3.99 5.94 -10.65
CA LEU A 138 -4.12 5.00 -9.54
C LEU A 138 -4.07 3.56 -10.10
N PRO A 139 -2.88 2.97 -10.21
CA PRO A 139 -2.68 1.68 -10.88
C PRO A 139 -3.51 0.53 -10.30
N LEU A 140 -3.63 0.48 -8.97
CA LEU A 140 -4.33 -0.62 -8.29
C LEU A 140 -5.85 -0.54 -8.48
N LYS A 141 -6.40 0.66 -8.58
CA LYS A 141 -7.82 0.87 -8.89
C LYS A 141 -8.12 0.81 -10.39
N LYS A 142 -7.06 0.75 -11.22
CA LYS A 142 -7.14 0.80 -12.69
C LYS A 142 -7.91 2.04 -13.19
N ILE A 143 -7.66 3.20 -12.58
CA ILE A 143 -8.32 4.46 -12.93
C ILE A 143 -7.32 5.61 -13.09
N LEU A 144 -7.74 6.58 -13.90
CA LEU A 144 -7.19 7.93 -13.95
C LEU A 144 -8.21 8.88 -13.34
N MET A 145 -7.77 9.76 -12.46
CA MET A 145 -8.60 10.82 -11.87
C MET A 145 -8.23 12.14 -12.52
N LEU A 146 -9.23 12.86 -13.00
CA LEU A 146 -9.10 14.25 -13.44
C LEU A 146 -9.87 15.15 -12.47
N GLY A 147 -9.14 15.82 -11.57
CA GLY A 147 -9.73 16.51 -10.43
C GLY A 147 -10.46 15.54 -9.48
N GLU A 148 -11.43 16.05 -8.72
CA GLU A 148 -12.11 15.24 -7.68
C GLU A 148 -13.25 14.36 -8.21
N LYS A 149 -13.80 14.65 -9.38
CA LYS A 149 -15.07 14.04 -9.84
C LYS A 149 -14.97 13.16 -11.07
N THR A 150 -13.99 13.38 -11.93
CA THR A 150 -13.90 12.65 -13.21
C THR A 150 -12.99 11.43 -13.07
N LYS A 151 -13.57 10.25 -13.30
CA LYS A 151 -12.87 8.96 -13.29
C LYS A 151 -12.85 8.36 -14.69
N VAL A 152 -11.70 7.91 -15.15
CA VAL A 152 -11.52 7.18 -16.40
C VAL A 152 -11.00 5.79 -16.08
N GLU A 153 -11.74 4.75 -16.43
CA GLU A 153 -11.37 3.36 -16.19
C GLU A 153 -10.33 2.88 -17.21
N LEU A 154 -9.40 2.07 -16.72
CA LEU A 154 -8.33 1.46 -17.50
C LEU A 154 -8.45 -0.06 -17.49
N THR A 155 -8.10 -0.68 -18.62
CA THR A 155 -7.91 -2.13 -18.70
C THR A 155 -6.58 -2.54 -18.07
N GLU A 156 -6.40 -3.84 -17.78
CA GLU A 156 -5.14 -4.37 -17.23
C GLU A 156 -3.93 -4.07 -18.12
N LYS A 157 -4.11 -4.16 -19.44
CA LYS A 157 -3.03 -3.90 -20.41
C LYS A 157 -2.68 -2.41 -20.47
N GLU A 158 -3.66 -1.54 -20.40
CA GLU A 158 -3.44 -0.09 -20.33
C GLU A 158 -2.69 0.32 -19.05
N VAL A 159 -3.05 -0.27 -17.90
CA VAL A 159 -2.33 -0.08 -16.63
C VAL A 159 -0.88 -0.56 -16.75
N ALA A 160 -0.66 -1.75 -17.34
CA ALA A 160 0.68 -2.30 -17.51
C ALA A 160 1.56 -1.44 -18.42
N ILE A 161 1.00 -0.93 -19.53
CA ILE A 161 1.69 0.01 -20.43
C ILE A 161 2.09 1.28 -19.68
N LEU A 162 1.14 1.94 -18.98
CA LEU A 162 1.42 3.16 -18.24
C LEU A 162 2.50 2.95 -17.19
N LYS A 163 2.46 1.86 -16.43
CA LYS A 163 3.51 1.50 -15.48
C LYS A 163 4.88 1.35 -16.14
N CYS A 164 4.94 0.70 -17.29
CA CYS A 164 6.18 0.50 -18.03
C CYS A 164 6.77 1.85 -18.47
N LEU A 165 5.96 2.73 -19.06
CA LEU A 165 6.40 4.05 -19.52
C LEU A 165 6.83 4.95 -18.34
N ILE A 166 6.09 4.96 -17.24
CA ILE A 166 6.43 5.76 -16.06
C ILE A 166 7.74 5.31 -15.42
N ASN A 167 7.95 3.99 -15.32
CA ASN A 167 9.18 3.45 -14.74
C ASN A 167 10.43 3.74 -15.57
N SER A 168 10.29 3.99 -16.85
CA SER A 168 11.40 4.36 -17.75
C SER A 168 11.69 5.87 -17.75
N GLY A 169 10.88 6.67 -17.05
CA GLY A 169 11.04 8.12 -16.99
C GLY A 169 10.94 8.77 -18.38
N GLU A 170 11.92 9.59 -18.72
CA GLU A 170 11.97 10.31 -20.02
C GLU A 170 12.53 9.45 -21.18
N GLU A 171 13.03 8.26 -20.87
CA GLU A 171 13.56 7.37 -21.90
C GLU A 171 12.41 6.69 -22.67
N ALA A 172 12.57 6.61 -23.99
CA ALA A 172 11.59 5.92 -24.82
C ALA A 172 11.73 4.40 -24.62
N VAL A 173 10.60 3.73 -24.39
CA VAL A 173 10.53 2.26 -24.32
C VAL A 173 10.21 1.75 -25.73
N ASP A 174 11.09 0.91 -26.27
CA ASP A 174 10.90 0.31 -27.58
C ASP A 174 9.69 -0.66 -27.58
N ARG A 175 9.15 -0.92 -28.79
CA ARG A 175 7.95 -1.73 -28.98
C ARG A 175 8.12 -3.16 -28.49
N ASP A 176 9.28 -3.76 -28.73
CA ASP A 176 9.54 -5.15 -28.36
C ASP A 176 9.63 -5.31 -26.85
N THR A 177 10.24 -4.33 -26.18
CA THR A 177 10.28 -4.28 -24.69
C THR A 177 8.88 -4.14 -24.10
N LEU A 178 8.01 -3.26 -24.66
CA LEU A 178 6.62 -3.14 -24.23
C LEU A 178 5.83 -4.43 -24.45
N LEU A 179 5.96 -5.06 -25.62
CA LEU A 179 5.30 -6.33 -25.90
C LEU A 179 5.77 -7.43 -24.95
N LYS A 180 7.06 -7.49 -24.67
CA LYS A 180 7.65 -8.46 -23.75
C LYS A 180 7.16 -8.26 -22.33
N GLN A 181 7.17 -7.04 -21.83
CA GLN A 181 6.81 -6.75 -20.43
C GLN A 181 5.30 -6.83 -20.18
N VAL A 182 4.47 -6.43 -21.15
CA VAL A 182 3.03 -6.36 -21.00
C VAL A 182 2.33 -7.65 -21.39
N TRP A 183 2.86 -8.43 -22.35
CA TRP A 183 2.26 -9.66 -22.86
C TRP A 183 3.09 -10.93 -22.66
N ASN A 184 4.24 -10.86 -21.98
CA ASN A 184 5.10 -12.02 -21.69
C ASN A 184 5.49 -12.83 -22.95
N TYR A 185 5.84 -12.15 -24.06
CA TYR A 185 6.16 -12.82 -25.33
C TYR A 185 5.11 -13.86 -25.78
N SER A 186 3.86 -13.49 -25.80
CA SER A 186 2.87 -14.35 -26.47
C SER A 186 3.09 -14.27 -27.99
N PRO A 187 3.33 -15.41 -28.69
CA PRO A 187 3.60 -15.41 -30.13
C PRO A 187 2.47 -14.80 -30.98
N ASP A 188 1.26 -14.75 -30.40
CA ASP A 188 0.06 -14.24 -31.07
C ASP A 188 -0.11 -12.72 -30.95
N VAL A 189 0.77 -12.03 -30.22
CA VAL A 189 0.67 -10.59 -30.01
C VAL A 189 1.61 -9.85 -30.93
N THR A 190 1.03 -9.07 -31.82
CA THR A 190 1.77 -8.25 -32.80
C THR A 190 1.92 -6.80 -32.33
N THR A 191 2.83 -6.06 -32.96
CA THR A 191 2.97 -4.61 -32.76
C THR A 191 1.65 -3.86 -32.98
N HIS A 192 0.79 -4.36 -33.87
CA HIS A 192 -0.55 -3.78 -34.10
C HIS A 192 -1.44 -3.83 -32.85
N THR A 193 -1.31 -4.87 -32.02
CA THR A 193 -2.04 -4.96 -30.73
C THR A 193 -1.57 -3.87 -29.77
N LEU A 194 -0.26 -3.65 -29.66
CA LEU A 194 0.30 -2.57 -28.83
C LEU A 194 -0.18 -1.20 -29.30
N GLU A 195 -0.12 -0.94 -30.59
CA GLU A 195 -0.55 0.34 -31.19
C GLU A 195 -2.03 0.63 -30.92
N THR A 196 -2.87 -0.41 -30.97
CA THR A 196 -4.29 -0.28 -30.62
C THR A 196 -4.48 0.13 -29.15
N HIS A 197 -3.71 -0.43 -28.23
CA HIS A 197 -3.77 -0.04 -26.82
C HIS A 197 -3.21 1.36 -26.56
N ILE A 198 -2.12 1.74 -27.23
CA ILE A 198 -1.58 3.11 -27.17
C ILE A 198 -2.61 4.11 -27.71
N TYR A 199 -3.27 3.82 -28.83
CA TYR A 199 -4.32 4.68 -29.36
C TYR A 199 -5.48 4.86 -28.38
N ARG A 200 -5.96 3.77 -27.74
CA ARG A 200 -7.00 3.83 -26.72
C ARG A 200 -6.58 4.63 -25.48
N LEU A 201 -5.32 4.49 -25.06
CA LEU A 201 -4.76 5.30 -23.96
C LEU A 201 -4.74 6.78 -24.34
N ARG A 202 -4.31 7.13 -25.56
CA ARG A 202 -4.35 8.50 -26.04
C ARG A 202 -5.77 9.07 -26.08
N GLN A 203 -6.76 8.29 -26.49
CA GLN A 203 -8.17 8.71 -26.43
C GLN A 203 -8.66 9.02 -25.00
N LYS A 204 -8.05 8.41 -23.98
CA LYS A 204 -8.38 8.61 -22.55
C LYS A 204 -7.60 9.75 -21.88
N LEU A 205 -6.39 10.01 -22.33
CA LEU A 205 -5.44 10.94 -21.68
C LEU A 205 -5.27 12.25 -22.43
N GLU A 206 -5.38 12.23 -23.76
CA GLU A 206 -5.10 13.41 -24.59
C GLU A 206 -6.38 14.21 -24.86
N ILE A 207 -6.21 15.50 -25.05
CA ILE A 207 -7.30 16.36 -25.56
C ILE A 207 -7.61 15.98 -27.01
N ASP A 208 -6.57 15.71 -27.81
CA ASP A 208 -6.66 15.23 -29.18
C ASP A 208 -5.69 14.06 -29.36
N ALA A 209 -6.22 12.87 -29.54
CA ALA A 209 -5.42 11.64 -29.71
C ALA A 209 -4.54 11.64 -30.97
N SER A 210 -4.84 12.49 -31.97
CA SER A 210 -4.04 12.65 -33.18
C SER A 210 -2.82 13.56 -32.99
N ILE A 211 -2.84 14.41 -31.95
CA ILE A 211 -1.75 15.30 -31.55
C ILE A 211 -1.35 15.03 -30.10
N PRO A 212 -0.74 13.85 -29.84
CA PRO A 212 -0.46 13.43 -28.47
C PRO A 212 0.63 14.28 -27.80
N ARG A 213 0.40 14.66 -26.54
CA ARG A 213 1.31 15.46 -25.73
C ARG A 213 1.80 14.71 -24.48
N LEU A 214 1.04 13.73 -24.01
CA LEU A 214 1.36 12.93 -22.82
C LEU A 214 2.03 11.61 -23.17
N ILE A 215 1.50 10.87 -24.15
CA ILE A 215 2.11 9.64 -24.66
C ILE A 215 2.64 9.91 -26.06
N ILE A 216 3.93 10.22 -26.16
CA ILE A 216 4.57 10.58 -27.44
C ILE A 216 5.34 9.40 -28.05
N SER A 217 5.37 9.35 -29.38
CA SER A 217 6.23 8.42 -30.12
C SER A 217 7.61 9.04 -30.27
N LYS A 218 8.66 8.33 -29.83
CA LYS A 218 10.05 8.79 -29.84
C LYS A 218 10.96 7.59 -30.06
N ASP A 219 11.99 7.75 -30.89
CA ASP A 219 13.08 6.78 -31.12
C ASP A 219 12.59 5.34 -31.41
N GLY A 220 11.52 5.21 -32.21
CA GLY A 220 10.94 3.90 -32.54
C GLY A 220 10.07 3.26 -31.45
N GLY A 221 9.93 3.91 -30.28
CA GLY A 221 9.14 3.47 -29.14
C GLY A 221 8.13 4.51 -28.68
N PHE A 222 7.81 4.46 -27.38
CA PHE A 222 6.89 5.37 -26.71
C PHE A 222 7.50 5.87 -25.40
N THR A 223 7.21 7.11 -25.02
CA THR A 223 7.52 7.67 -23.72
C THR A 223 6.33 8.43 -23.17
N ILE A 224 6.32 8.64 -21.85
CA ILE A 224 5.32 9.47 -21.19
C ILE A 224 5.99 10.76 -20.74
N VAL A 225 5.32 11.89 -20.98
CA VAL A 225 5.81 13.18 -20.51
C VAL A 225 5.24 13.41 -19.12
N SER A 226 6.13 13.41 -18.12
CA SER A 226 5.79 13.91 -16.77
C SER A 226 5.83 15.43 -16.75
N PRO A 227 4.99 16.08 -15.94
CA PRO A 227 4.98 17.54 -15.81
C PRO A 227 6.28 18.09 -15.25
#